data_7cedb68176b969afa8e13d0f742edc74
#
_entry.id   7cedb68176b969afa8e13d0f742edc74
#
_cell.length_a   1.000
_cell.length_b   1.000
_cell.length_c   1.000
_cell.angle_alpha   90.00
_cell.angle_beta   90.00
_cell.angle_gamma   90.00
#
_symmetry.space_group_name_H-M   'P 1'
#
loop_
_entity.id
_entity.type
_entity.pdbx_description
1 polymer ?
#
loop_
_entity_poly.entity_id
_entity_poly.type
_entity_poly.pdbx_seq_one_letter_code
_entity_poly.pdbx_strand_id
1 'polypeptide(L)'
;LINVYQLNPNGEKLISDNLVEGIQFERIYLNPHTPQFIQLYENYSTIELTSTRFSMYPQLINNLAHEVIDIEAYNQFEDPEIISLKNHDFYVACSFCPQISSTRELPHPLVYTFIKAAQLANLRSLEKKQA
;
A
#
# COMPACT_ATOMS: atom_id res chain seq x y z
N LEU A 1 -6.48 -9.00 -10.24
CA LEU A 1 -5.18 -8.36 -10.49
C LEU A 1 -5.03 -8.18 -11.99
N ILE A 2 -5.26 -6.96 -12.43
CA ILE A 2 -5.03 -6.57 -13.82
C ILE A 2 -3.58 -6.88 -14.14
N ASN A 3 -3.35 -7.55 -15.23
CA ASN A 3 -2.04 -7.90 -15.72
C ASN A 3 -1.19 -6.64 -15.94
N VAL A 4 -0.52 -6.17 -14.89
CA VAL A 4 0.30 -4.95 -14.95
C VAL A 4 1.39 -5.07 -16.01
N TYR A 5 1.85 -6.28 -16.29
CA TYR A 5 2.80 -6.54 -17.38
C TYR A 5 2.26 -6.24 -18.78
N GLN A 6 0.94 -6.13 -18.96
CA GLN A 6 0.34 -5.69 -20.22
C GLN A 6 0.48 -4.18 -20.45
N LEU A 7 0.87 -3.44 -19.44
CA LEU A 7 1.07 -2.00 -19.56
C LEU A 7 2.40 -1.64 -20.21
N ASN A 8 3.32 -2.59 -20.33
CA ASN A 8 4.60 -2.35 -21.01
C ASN A 8 4.45 -2.67 -22.50
N PRO A 9 4.58 -1.68 -23.40
CA PRO A 9 4.45 -1.89 -24.85
C PRO A 9 5.54 -2.81 -25.43
N ASN A 10 6.64 -3.02 -24.72
CA ASN A 10 7.73 -3.89 -25.16
C ASN A 10 7.54 -5.35 -24.74
N GLY A 11 6.46 -5.68 -24.03
CA GLY A 11 6.19 -7.04 -23.59
C GLY A 11 7.07 -7.52 -22.46
N GLU A 12 7.81 -6.65 -21.77
CA GLU A 12 8.62 -7.01 -20.62
C GLU A 12 7.73 -7.27 -19.39
N LYS A 13 8.09 -8.26 -18.61
CA LYS A 13 7.46 -8.51 -17.31
C LYS A 13 7.78 -7.37 -16.34
N LEU A 14 6.75 -6.78 -15.77
CA LEU A 14 6.89 -5.71 -14.77
C LEU A 14 6.81 -6.23 -13.34
N ILE A 15 6.31 -7.44 -13.15
CA ILE A 15 6.20 -8.10 -11.86
C ILE A 15 7.13 -9.31 -11.86
N SER A 16 7.89 -9.47 -10.79
CA SER A 16 8.83 -10.58 -10.65
C SER A 16 8.11 -11.94 -10.69
N ASP A 17 8.88 -12.98 -10.96
CA ASP A 17 8.38 -14.34 -10.87
C ASP A 17 7.97 -14.69 -9.44
N ASN A 18 7.21 -15.77 -9.31
CA ASN A 18 6.76 -16.26 -8.02
C ASN A 18 7.97 -16.64 -7.15
N LEU A 19 8.05 -16.04 -5.97
CA LEU A 19 9.19 -16.22 -5.06
C LEU A 19 9.01 -17.39 -4.10
N VAL A 20 7.79 -17.86 -3.88
CA VAL A 20 7.47 -18.91 -2.91
C VAL A 20 6.44 -19.86 -3.49
N GLU A 21 6.65 -21.17 -3.30
CA GLU A 21 5.67 -22.20 -3.66
C GLU A 21 4.64 -22.41 -2.53
N GLY A 22 3.40 -22.71 -2.90
CA GLY A 22 2.33 -22.97 -1.94
C GLY A 22 1.68 -21.68 -1.37
N ILE A 23 0.60 -21.83 -0.62
CA ILE A 23 -0.06 -20.71 0.07
C ILE A 23 0.51 -20.63 1.49
N GLN A 24 1.33 -19.63 1.74
CA GLN A 24 1.91 -19.39 3.06
C GLN A 24 1.83 -17.90 3.38
N PHE A 25 1.58 -17.58 4.65
CA PHE A 25 1.77 -16.23 5.15
C PHE A 25 3.19 -16.08 5.66
N GLU A 26 3.87 -15.06 5.18
CA GLU A 26 5.20 -14.70 5.62
C GLU A 26 5.17 -13.36 6.35
N ARG A 27 6.13 -13.19 7.25
CA ARG A 27 6.32 -11.92 7.95
C ARG A 27 7.16 -10.99 7.09
N ILE A 28 6.69 -9.78 6.95
CA ILE A 28 7.47 -8.67 6.41
C ILE A 28 7.68 -7.63 7.52
N TYR A 29 8.82 -6.98 7.46
CA TYR A 29 9.19 -5.93 8.40
C TYR A 29 9.12 -4.61 7.65
N LEU A 30 8.09 -3.81 7.94
CA LEU A 30 7.90 -2.52 7.30
C LEU A 30 8.92 -1.51 7.81
N ASN A 31 9.44 -0.74 6.87
CA ASN A 31 10.18 0.47 7.11
C ASN A 31 9.38 1.65 6.54
N PRO A 32 8.56 2.32 7.35
CA PRO A 32 7.84 3.51 6.90
C PRO A 32 8.83 4.58 6.46
N HIS A 33 8.60 5.15 5.30
CA HIS A 33 9.57 6.05 4.66
C HIS A 33 9.16 7.52 4.75
N THR A 34 7.88 7.81 4.61
CA THR A 34 7.38 9.19 4.67
C THR A 34 7.02 9.58 6.11
N PRO A 35 7.13 10.87 6.47
CA PRO A 35 6.79 11.32 7.82
C PRO A 35 5.38 10.95 8.26
N GLN A 36 4.43 10.99 7.34
CA GLN A 36 3.04 10.63 7.61
C GLN A 36 2.88 9.17 8.01
N PHE A 37 3.55 8.26 7.31
CA PHE A 37 3.47 6.83 7.61
C PHE A 37 4.36 6.42 8.78
N ILE A 38 5.48 7.10 9.02
CA ILE A 38 6.25 6.94 10.25
C ILE A 38 5.37 7.25 11.47
N GLN A 39 4.63 8.35 11.43
CA GLN A 39 3.71 8.72 12.49
C GLN A 39 2.55 7.71 12.63
N LEU A 40 2.01 7.25 11.51
CA LEU A 40 0.90 6.29 11.48
C LEU A 40 1.24 4.98 12.19
N TYR A 41 2.47 4.50 12.05
CA TYR A 41 2.96 3.27 12.65
C TYR A 41 3.66 3.46 13.99
N GLU A 42 3.71 4.66 14.54
CA GLU A 42 4.44 4.96 15.78
C GLU A 42 3.99 4.10 16.97
N ASN A 43 2.69 3.84 17.08
CA ASN A 43 2.10 3.04 18.16
C ASN A 43 1.52 1.71 17.67
N TYR A 44 1.96 1.25 16.51
CA TYR A 44 1.50 0.01 15.91
C TYR A 44 2.68 -0.84 15.44
N SER A 45 2.51 -2.15 15.46
CA SER A 45 3.57 -3.05 14.99
C SER A 45 3.89 -2.83 13.51
N THR A 46 5.17 -2.77 13.19
CA THR A 46 5.66 -2.74 11.80
C THR A 46 5.83 -4.12 11.19
N ILE A 47 5.48 -5.18 11.92
CA ILE A 47 5.47 -6.55 11.41
C ILE A 47 4.12 -6.82 10.79
N GLU A 48 4.10 -7.12 9.50
CA GLU A 48 2.90 -7.42 8.76
C GLU A 48 2.96 -8.83 8.17
N LEU A 49 1.80 -9.41 7.86
CA LEU A 49 1.70 -10.71 7.22
C LEU A 49 1.29 -10.57 5.77
N THR A 50 2.00 -11.26 4.90
CA THR A 50 1.71 -11.26 3.46
C THR A 50 1.63 -12.67 2.92
N SER A 51 0.76 -12.87 1.93
CA SER A 51 0.77 -14.05 1.07
C SER A 51 1.22 -13.70 -0.35
N THR A 52 1.66 -12.48 -0.56
CA THR A 52 2.14 -12.02 -1.86
C THR A 52 3.47 -12.69 -2.21
N ARG A 53 3.55 -13.15 -3.45
CA ARG A 53 4.70 -13.87 -4.01
C ARG A 53 5.41 -13.11 -5.11
N PHE A 54 5.03 -11.85 -5.28
CA PHE A 54 5.53 -11.00 -6.36
C PHE A 54 6.02 -9.69 -5.77
N SER A 55 7.08 -9.18 -6.38
CA SER A 55 7.55 -7.82 -6.14
C SER A 55 7.63 -7.07 -7.47
N MET A 56 7.66 -5.74 -7.40
CA MET A 56 7.75 -4.92 -8.61
C MET A 56 9.19 -4.81 -9.09
N TYR A 57 9.39 -4.86 -10.40
CA TYR A 57 10.72 -4.57 -10.97
C TYR A 57 11.12 -3.11 -10.71
N PRO A 58 12.43 -2.87 -10.47
CA PRO A 58 12.93 -1.52 -10.18
C PRO A 58 12.61 -0.48 -11.26
N GLN A 59 12.56 -0.88 -12.52
CA GLN A 59 12.23 0.04 -13.61
C GLN A 59 10.80 0.60 -13.49
N LEU A 60 9.86 -0.27 -13.12
CA LEU A 60 8.47 0.16 -12.91
C LEU A 60 8.36 1.11 -11.73
N ILE A 61 9.04 0.82 -10.63
CA ILE A 61 9.06 1.66 -9.44
C ILE A 61 9.57 3.05 -9.79
N ASN A 62 10.71 3.14 -10.47
CA ASN A 62 11.32 4.43 -10.83
C ASN A 62 10.40 5.25 -11.73
N ASN A 63 9.76 4.63 -12.72
CA ASN A 63 8.86 5.32 -13.64
C ASN A 63 7.61 5.84 -12.93
N LEU A 64 7.01 5.05 -12.04
CA LEU A 64 5.79 5.42 -11.33
C LEU A 64 6.04 6.44 -10.21
N ALA A 65 7.14 6.29 -9.48
CA ALA A 65 7.46 7.15 -8.34
C ALA A 65 7.72 8.60 -8.71
N HIS A 66 8.08 8.87 -9.96
CA HIS A 66 8.31 10.23 -10.41
C HIS A 66 7.03 11.04 -10.63
N GLU A 67 5.99 10.43 -11.13
CA GLU A 67 4.83 11.16 -11.64
C GLU A 67 3.51 10.76 -11.00
N VAL A 68 3.35 9.50 -10.59
CA VAL A 68 2.04 8.93 -10.29
C VAL A 68 1.88 8.54 -8.82
N ILE A 69 2.89 7.93 -8.21
CA ILE A 69 2.78 7.36 -6.87
C ILE A 69 3.84 7.92 -5.93
N ASP A 70 3.52 7.88 -4.64
CA ASP A 70 4.49 8.00 -3.56
C ASP A 70 4.72 6.62 -2.93
N ILE A 71 5.96 6.26 -2.66
CA ILE A 71 6.29 5.06 -1.93
C ILE A 71 6.34 5.41 -0.45
N GLU A 72 5.41 4.84 0.31
CA GLU A 72 5.19 5.20 1.70
C GLU A 72 5.97 4.31 2.66
N ALA A 73 6.19 3.05 2.29
CA ALA A 73 6.95 2.10 3.09
C ALA A 73 7.61 1.04 2.22
N TYR A 74 8.74 0.54 2.69
CA TYR A 74 9.49 -0.58 2.10
C TYR A 74 9.51 -1.76 3.08
N ASN A 75 9.82 -2.95 2.58
CA ASN A 75 10.10 -4.11 3.43
C ASN A 75 11.61 -4.24 3.73
N GLN A 76 11.99 -5.33 4.42
CA GLN A 76 13.39 -5.60 4.77
C GLN A 76 14.29 -5.87 3.55
N PHE A 77 13.73 -6.13 2.39
CA PHE A 77 14.44 -6.34 1.13
C PHE A 77 14.46 -5.10 0.25
N GLU A 78 13.99 -3.96 0.79
CA GLU A 78 13.86 -2.70 0.05
C GLU A 78 12.83 -2.72 -1.08
N ASP A 79 11.90 -3.67 -1.05
CA ASP A 79 10.76 -3.68 -1.97
C ASP A 79 9.63 -2.78 -1.45
N PRO A 80 8.93 -2.04 -2.32
CA PRO A 80 7.79 -1.23 -1.91
C PRO A 80 6.64 -2.11 -1.39
N GLU A 81 6.11 -1.75 -0.24
CA GLU A 81 5.00 -2.45 0.41
C GLU A 81 3.74 -1.61 0.52
N ILE A 82 3.91 -0.30 0.65
CA ILE A 82 2.78 0.64 0.69
C ILE A 82 3.07 1.76 -0.31
N ILE A 83 2.10 1.98 -1.17
CA ILE A 83 2.12 3.10 -2.10
C ILE A 83 0.84 3.93 -1.97
N SER A 84 0.94 5.20 -2.29
CA SER A 84 -0.22 6.09 -2.43
C SER A 84 -0.22 6.75 -3.80
N LEU A 85 -1.39 7.15 -4.25
CA LEU A 85 -1.54 7.87 -5.52
C LEU A 85 -1.36 9.37 -5.26
N LYS A 86 -0.50 10.01 -6.05
CA LYS A 86 -0.32 11.47 -5.98
C LYS A 86 -1.61 12.19 -6.37
N ASN A 87 -1.83 13.34 -5.77
CA ASN A 87 -2.98 14.21 -6.09
C ASN A 87 -4.35 13.52 -5.92
N HIS A 88 -4.44 12.61 -4.96
CA HIS A 88 -5.67 11.94 -4.60
C HIS A 88 -5.93 12.11 -3.10
N ASP A 89 -7.18 12.31 -2.72
CA ASP A 89 -7.55 12.51 -1.31
C ASP A 89 -7.17 11.32 -0.43
N PHE A 90 -7.47 10.14 -0.91
CA PHE A 90 -7.02 8.90 -0.29
C PHE A 90 -7.03 7.76 -1.31
N TYR A 91 -5.87 7.30 -1.66
CA TYR A 91 -5.67 6.05 -2.39
C TYR A 91 -4.38 5.42 -1.90
N VAL A 92 -4.51 4.35 -1.15
CA VAL A 92 -3.38 3.61 -0.58
C VAL A 92 -3.50 2.15 -0.99
N ALA A 93 -2.44 1.59 -1.49
CA ALA A 93 -2.33 0.18 -1.81
C ALA A 93 -1.20 -0.44 -1.00
N CYS A 94 -1.43 -1.63 -0.48
CA CYS A 94 -0.42 -2.40 0.24
C CYS A 94 -0.40 -3.84 -0.29
N SER A 95 0.77 -4.48 -0.20
CA SER A 95 0.96 -5.85 -0.66
C SER A 95 0.83 -6.89 0.45
N PHE A 96 0.61 -6.46 1.67
CA PHE A 96 0.33 -7.34 2.82
C PHE A 96 -1.16 -7.36 3.17
N CYS A 97 -1.51 -8.13 4.18
CA CYS A 97 -2.90 -8.36 4.58
C CYS A 97 -3.20 -7.65 5.92
N PRO A 98 -3.56 -6.34 5.90
CA PRO A 98 -3.79 -5.58 7.13
C PRO A 98 -4.96 -6.10 7.96
N GLN A 99 -5.94 -6.74 7.33
CA GLN A 99 -7.10 -7.29 8.02
C GLN A 99 -6.76 -8.41 9.00
N ILE A 100 -5.63 -9.10 8.83
CA ILE A 100 -5.26 -10.23 9.69
C ILE A 100 -4.94 -9.75 11.10
N SER A 101 -4.25 -8.63 11.23
CA SER A 101 -3.83 -8.07 12.52
C SER A 101 -4.80 -7.03 13.08
N SER A 102 -5.82 -6.65 12.32
CA SER A 102 -6.79 -5.65 12.75
C SER A 102 -7.80 -6.25 13.73
N THR A 103 -8.01 -5.59 14.86
CA THR A 103 -9.01 -5.96 15.85
C THR A 103 -9.93 -4.80 16.16
N ARG A 104 -11.03 -5.08 16.84
CA ARG A 104 -11.96 -4.01 17.28
C ARG A 104 -11.28 -3.03 18.24
N GLU A 105 -10.47 -3.56 19.14
CA GLU A 105 -9.79 -2.78 20.18
C GLU A 105 -8.58 -2.03 19.61
N LEU A 106 -7.93 -2.62 18.61
CA LEU A 106 -6.78 -2.03 17.94
C LEU A 106 -6.91 -2.21 16.43
N PRO A 107 -7.70 -1.39 15.76
CA PRO A 107 -7.83 -1.48 14.30
C PRO A 107 -6.51 -1.16 13.62
N HIS A 108 -6.24 -1.85 12.52
CA HIS A 108 -5.05 -1.59 11.72
C HIS A 108 -5.03 -0.14 11.23
N PRO A 109 -3.88 0.55 11.31
CA PRO A 109 -3.80 1.97 10.95
C PRO A 109 -4.28 2.28 9.52
N LEU A 110 -4.04 1.42 8.55
CA LEU A 110 -4.52 1.63 7.18
C LEU A 110 -6.05 1.53 7.10
N VAL A 111 -6.65 0.58 7.80
CA VAL A 111 -8.11 0.42 7.85
C VAL A 111 -8.76 1.62 8.53
N TYR A 112 -8.23 2.01 9.66
CA TYR A 112 -8.73 3.18 10.41
C TYR A 112 -8.63 4.46 9.58
N THR A 113 -7.49 4.69 8.96
CA THR A 113 -7.24 5.90 8.16
C THR A 113 -8.15 5.96 6.94
N PHE A 114 -8.40 4.82 6.30
CA PHE A 114 -9.34 4.74 5.17
C PHE A 114 -10.75 5.16 5.59
N ILE A 115 -11.25 4.61 6.68
CA ILE A 115 -12.60 4.93 7.18
C ILE A 115 -12.69 6.41 7.58
N LYS A 116 -11.66 6.92 8.23
CA LYS A 116 -11.59 8.34 8.59
C LYS A 116 -11.62 9.25 7.36
N ALA A 117 -10.85 8.90 6.32
CA ALA A 117 -10.85 9.64 5.06
C ALA A 117 -12.22 9.61 4.37
N ALA A 118 -12.87 8.46 4.36
CA ALA A 118 -14.21 8.31 3.82
C ALA A 118 -15.25 9.16 4.57
N GLN A 119 -15.15 9.21 5.89
CA GLN A 119 -16.01 10.04 6.72
C GLN A 119 -15.84 11.54 6.41
N LEU A 120 -14.61 12.01 6.31
CA LEU A 120 -14.30 13.39 5.95
C LEU A 120 -14.81 13.75 4.55
N ALA A 121 -14.66 12.85 3.58
CA ALA A 121 -15.18 13.05 2.23
C ALA A 121 -16.71 13.15 2.22
N ASN A 122 -17.39 12.34 3.03
CA ASN A 122 -18.84 12.40 3.18
C ASN A 122 -19.30 13.72 3.78
N LEU A 123 -18.63 14.21 4.82
CA LEU A 123 -18.94 15.50 5.45
C LEU A 123 -18.78 16.65 4.45
N ARG A 124 -17.70 16.67 3.68
CA ARG A 124 -17.48 17.66 2.62
C ARG A 124 -18.57 17.63 1.55
N SER A 125 -19.02 16.44 1.17
CA SER A 125 -20.12 16.27 0.22
C SER A 125 -21.45 16.83 0.75
N LEU A 126 -21.74 16.61 2.04
CA LEU A 126 -22.93 17.15 2.69
C LEU A 126 -22.89 18.68 2.77
N GLU A 127 -21.75 19.27 3.10
CA GLU A 127 -21.57 20.73 3.13
C GLU A 127 -21.82 21.35 1.75
N LYS A 128 -21.31 20.74 0.69
CA LYS A 128 -21.54 21.21 -0.69
C LYS A 128 -23.00 21.16 -1.11
N LYS A 129 -23.78 20.20 -0.59
CA LYS A 129 -25.23 20.09 -0.87
C LYS A 129 -26.06 21.13 -0.12
N GLN A 130 -25.55 21.67 0.98
CA GLN A 130 -26.23 22.68 1.78
C GLN A 130 -25.90 24.11 1.37
N ALA A 131 -24.91 24.28 0.52
CA ALA A 131 -24.48 25.58 0.01
C ALA A 131 -25.40 26.09 -1.11
#